data_d561450cc999eb33b90a8c29e4a0d201
#
_entry.id   d561450cc999eb33b90a8c29e4a0d201
#
_cell.length_a   1.000
_cell.length_b   1.000
_cell.length_c   1.000
_cell.angle_alpha   90.00
_cell.angle_beta   90.00
_cell.angle_gamma   90.00
#
_symmetry.space_group_name_H-M   'P 1'
#
loop_
_entity.id
_entity.type
_entity.pdbx_description
1 polymer ?
#
loop_
_entity_poly.entity_id
_entity_poly.type
_entity_poly.pdbx_seq_one_letter_code
_entity_poly.pdbx_strand_id
1 'polypeptide(L)'
;KLARAINLGDYLFISNAEEKNNGRDKSSILSNALEALIGAIYLDSNINNTKKISYALIEKVYKKLNPENLFKDYKTLLQELTQSICGLIPEYILIDSSGPDHNKIFTMKIIINNIEYATKNGKSKKEAEQACAKVAYEKLKIENKN
;
A
#
# COMPACT_ATOMS: atom_id res chain seq x y z
N LYS A 1 7.06 -11.83 6.68
CA LYS A 1 7.85 -11.00 7.62
C LYS A 1 7.02 -10.63 8.86
N LEU A 2 5.83 -10.02 8.72
CA LEU A 2 4.99 -9.57 9.85
C LEU A 2 4.63 -10.73 10.81
N ALA A 3 4.14 -11.86 10.28
CA ALA A 3 3.81 -13.04 11.09
C ALA A 3 5.03 -13.57 11.87
N ARG A 4 6.21 -13.58 11.26
CA ARG A 4 7.45 -13.99 11.93
C ARG A 4 7.88 -13.02 13.04
N ALA A 5 7.58 -11.73 12.91
CA ALA A 5 7.93 -10.73 13.92
C ALA A 5 7.16 -10.87 15.23
N ILE A 6 6.05 -11.63 15.21
CA ILE A 6 5.24 -11.97 16.39
C ILE A 6 5.28 -13.46 16.71
N ASN A 7 6.18 -14.22 16.08
CA ASN A 7 6.32 -15.66 16.23
C ASN A 7 4.98 -16.43 16.03
N LEU A 8 4.15 -15.95 15.08
CA LEU A 8 2.79 -16.49 14.88
C LEU A 8 2.80 -18.00 14.62
N GLY A 9 3.84 -18.52 13.96
CA GLY A 9 3.99 -19.96 13.69
C GLY A 9 3.94 -20.84 14.93
N ASP A 10 4.47 -20.37 16.06
CA ASP A 10 4.54 -21.14 17.32
C ASP A 10 3.14 -21.40 17.92
N TYR A 11 2.19 -20.56 17.58
CA TYR A 11 0.81 -20.63 18.09
C TYR A 11 -0.15 -21.38 17.16
N LEU A 12 0.33 -21.89 16.01
CA LEU A 12 -0.52 -22.59 15.05
C LEU A 12 -0.66 -24.07 15.38
N PHE A 13 -1.89 -24.56 15.32
CA PHE A 13 -2.16 -26.00 15.29
C PHE A 13 -2.10 -26.46 13.84
N ILE A 14 -1.06 -27.23 13.52
CA ILE A 14 -0.84 -27.80 12.20
C ILE A 14 -0.80 -29.33 12.25
N SER A 15 -1.01 -30.00 11.13
CA SER A 15 -0.93 -31.44 11.06
C SER A 15 0.51 -31.94 11.23
N ASN A 16 0.67 -33.20 11.67
CA ASN A 16 1.98 -33.84 11.77
C ASN A 16 2.75 -33.88 10.44
N ALA A 17 2.05 -33.92 9.31
CA ALA A 17 2.63 -33.89 8.00
C ALA A 17 3.21 -32.48 7.68
N GLU A 18 2.47 -31.42 8.03
CA GLU A 18 2.96 -30.05 7.88
C GLU A 18 4.10 -29.73 8.87
N GLU A 19 4.04 -30.25 10.10
CA GLU A 19 5.12 -30.10 11.08
C GLU A 19 6.45 -30.65 10.54
N LYS A 20 6.44 -31.88 9.99
CA LYS A 20 7.62 -32.51 9.36
C LYS A 20 8.18 -31.73 8.16
N ASN A 21 7.36 -30.92 7.53
CA ASN A 21 7.70 -30.10 6.36
C ASN A 21 7.94 -28.63 6.72
N ASN A 22 8.30 -28.30 7.96
CA ASN A 22 8.49 -26.95 8.47
C ASN A 22 7.28 -26.03 8.22
N GLY A 23 6.08 -26.55 8.35
CA GLY A 23 4.82 -25.85 8.07
C GLY A 23 4.67 -24.55 8.86
N ARG A 24 5.18 -24.50 10.11
CA ARG A 24 5.16 -23.29 10.95
C ARG A 24 5.89 -22.10 10.35
N ASP A 25 6.87 -22.35 9.48
CA ASP A 25 7.67 -21.32 8.80
C ASP A 25 7.28 -21.08 7.33
N LYS A 26 6.34 -21.87 6.80
CA LYS A 26 5.87 -21.69 5.42
C LYS A 26 5.18 -20.35 5.24
N SER A 27 5.63 -19.60 4.23
CA SER A 27 5.12 -18.25 3.96
C SER A 27 3.63 -18.22 3.69
N SER A 28 3.07 -19.24 3.01
CA SER A 28 1.62 -19.35 2.73
C SER A 28 0.81 -19.55 4.00
N ILE A 29 1.24 -20.48 4.87
CA ILE A 29 0.57 -20.77 6.16
C ILE A 29 0.62 -19.52 7.05
N LEU A 30 1.78 -18.90 7.19
CA LEU A 30 1.97 -17.68 7.99
C LEU A 30 1.18 -16.48 7.42
N SER A 31 1.04 -16.38 6.10
CA SER A 31 0.22 -15.32 5.49
C SER A 31 -1.25 -15.49 5.84
N ASN A 32 -1.80 -16.66 5.58
CA ASN A 32 -3.21 -16.98 5.87
C ASN A 32 -3.54 -16.84 7.37
N ALA A 33 -2.63 -17.30 8.23
CA ALA A 33 -2.80 -17.17 9.69
C ALA A 33 -2.79 -15.69 10.13
N LEU A 34 -1.95 -14.84 9.53
CA LEU A 34 -1.92 -13.41 9.85
C LEU A 34 -3.20 -12.71 9.38
N GLU A 35 -3.69 -13.03 8.20
CA GLU A 35 -4.95 -12.51 7.69
C GLU A 35 -6.13 -12.90 8.59
N ALA A 36 -6.19 -14.18 8.99
CA ALA A 36 -7.20 -14.67 9.93
C ALA A 36 -7.12 -13.97 11.30
N LEU A 37 -5.91 -13.75 11.83
CA LEU A 37 -5.70 -13.03 13.08
C LEU A 37 -6.20 -11.58 12.99
N ILE A 38 -5.89 -10.87 11.90
CA ILE A 38 -6.38 -9.50 11.68
C ILE A 38 -7.90 -9.49 11.56
N GLY A 39 -8.48 -10.45 10.86
CA GLY A 39 -9.93 -10.64 10.77
C GLY A 39 -10.59 -10.91 12.13
N ALA A 40 -9.99 -11.75 12.96
CA ALA A 40 -10.46 -12.03 14.32
C ALA A 40 -10.43 -10.77 15.21
N ILE A 41 -9.34 -9.99 15.15
CA ILE A 41 -9.24 -8.72 15.87
C ILE A 41 -10.34 -7.74 15.44
N TYR A 42 -10.64 -7.69 14.13
CA TYR A 42 -11.70 -6.84 13.61
C TYR A 42 -13.07 -7.25 14.14
N LEU A 43 -13.37 -8.54 14.16
CA LEU A 43 -14.66 -9.06 14.63
C LEU A 43 -14.83 -8.92 16.15
N ASP A 44 -13.75 -9.09 16.90
CA ASP A 44 -13.75 -8.99 18.38
C ASP A 44 -13.75 -7.53 18.87
N SER A 45 -13.36 -6.58 18.02
CA SER A 45 -13.26 -5.16 18.42
C SER A 45 -13.94 -4.23 17.41
N ASN A 46 -13.15 -3.52 16.59
CA ASN A 46 -13.60 -2.61 15.54
C ASN A 46 -12.45 -2.22 14.62
N ILE A 47 -12.79 -1.53 13.51
CA ILE A 47 -11.82 -1.11 12.49
C ILE A 47 -10.70 -0.21 13.04
N ASN A 48 -10.98 0.64 14.02
CA ASN A 48 -9.99 1.55 14.57
C ASN A 48 -8.92 0.81 15.39
N ASN A 49 -9.34 -0.14 16.23
CA ASN A 49 -8.42 -1.01 16.98
C ASN A 49 -7.61 -1.90 16.04
N THR A 50 -8.25 -2.48 15.02
CA THR A 50 -7.58 -3.29 14.01
C THR A 50 -6.51 -2.49 13.27
N LYS A 51 -6.81 -1.28 12.85
CA LYS A 51 -5.83 -0.36 12.23
C LYS A 51 -4.67 -0.08 13.17
N LYS A 52 -4.95 0.27 14.42
CA LYS A 52 -3.92 0.59 15.43
C LYS A 52 -2.94 -0.58 15.63
N ILE A 53 -3.46 -1.80 15.79
CA ILE A 53 -2.65 -3.00 15.98
C ILE A 53 -1.85 -3.34 14.72
N SER A 54 -2.49 -3.27 13.55
CA SER A 54 -1.82 -3.52 12.26
C SER A 54 -0.70 -2.51 12.00
N TYR A 55 -0.92 -1.24 12.31
CA TYR A 55 0.10 -0.20 12.16
C TYR A 55 1.29 -0.43 13.10
N ALA A 56 1.04 -0.74 14.37
CA ALA A 56 2.09 -1.06 15.32
C ALA A 56 2.94 -2.27 14.86
N LEU A 57 2.30 -3.29 14.29
CA LEU A 57 3.01 -4.45 13.74
C LEU A 57 3.86 -4.09 12.50
N ILE A 58 3.34 -3.24 11.62
CA ILE A 58 4.07 -2.77 10.44
C ILE A 58 5.27 -1.92 10.86
N GLU A 59 5.11 -1.00 11.78
CA GLU A 59 6.19 -0.16 12.31
C GLU A 59 7.31 -1.00 12.95
N LYS A 60 6.94 -2.02 13.71
CA LYS A 60 7.90 -2.95 14.33
C LYS A 60 8.83 -3.61 13.30
N VAL A 61 8.28 -3.96 12.12
CA VAL A 61 9.02 -4.70 11.07
C VAL A 61 9.68 -3.78 10.05
N TYR A 62 9.08 -2.65 9.80
CA TYR A 62 9.47 -1.70 8.77
C TYR A 62 9.66 -0.30 9.35
N LYS A 63 10.66 -0.13 10.20
CA LYS A 63 10.97 1.11 10.95
C LYS A 63 11.02 2.41 10.11
N LYS A 64 11.16 2.31 8.79
CA LYS A 64 11.21 3.46 7.86
C LYS A 64 9.92 3.69 7.09
N LEU A 65 8.91 2.83 7.26
CA LEU A 65 7.64 2.98 6.57
C LEU A 65 6.66 3.74 7.49
N ASN A 66 6.07 4.79 6.98
CA ASN A 66 4.91 5.40 7.62
C ASN A 66 3.67 4.58 7.21
N PRO A 67 3.05 3.81 8.14
CA PRO A 67 1.91 2.95 7.82
C PRO A 67 0.72 3.72 7.25
N GLU A 68 0.51 4.95 7.70
CA GLU A 68 -0.58 5.81 7.19
C GLU A 68 -0.44 6.08 5.68
N ASN A 69 0.78 6.15 5.17
CA ASN A 69 1.03 6.37 3.75
C ASN A 69 0.89 5.10 2.90
N LEU A 70 1.02 3.90 3.51
CA LEU A 70 0.88 2.62 2.80
C LEU A 70 -0.57 2.33 2.37
N PHE A 71 -1.54 2.89 3.08
CA PHE A 71 -2.97 2.65 2.86
C PHE A 71 -3.71 3.84 2.24
N LYS A 72 -2.99 4.94 1.96
CA LYS A 72 -3.60 6.08 1.27
C LYS A 72 -3.72 5.79 -0.21
N ASP A 73 -4.93 5.77 -0.71
CA ASP A 73 -5.22 5.81 -2.14
C ASP A 73 -5.14 7.28 -2.62
N TYR A 74 -3.92 7.68 -2.97
CA TYR A 74 -3.69 9.05 -3.43
C TYR A 74 -4.40 9.36 -4.74
N LYS A 75 -4.73 8.35 -5.57
CA LYS A 75 -5.52 8.56 -6.78
C LYS A 75 -6.93 9.02 -6.44
N THR A 76 -7.59 8.33 -5.51
CA THR A 76 -8.93 8.70 -5.02
C THR A 76 -8.90 10.05 -4.32
N LEU A 77 -7.96 10.27 -3.39
CA LEU A 77 -7.83 11.54 -2.68
C LEU A 77 -7.58 12.72 -3.62
N LEU A 78 -6.76 12.54 -4.66
CA LEU A 78 -6.48 13.57 -5.64
C LEU A 78 -7.71 13.86 -6.52
N GLN A 79 -8.41 12.81 -6.96
CA GLN A 79 -9.63 12.95 -7.74
C GLN A 79 -10.71 13.73 -6.99
N GLU A 80 -10.95 13.39 -5.73
CA GLU A 80 -11.89 14.14 -4.86
C GLU A 80 -11.47 15.61 -4.73
N LEU A 81 -10.16 15.86 -4.51
CA LEU A 81 -9.63 17.21 -4.39
C LEU A 81 -9.81 18.01 -5.70
N THR A 82 -9.42 17.47 -6.85
CA THR A 82 -9.53 18.18 -8.14
C THR A 82 -10.96 18.39 -8.56
N GLN A 83 -11.86 17.44 -8.30
CA GLN A 83 -13.28 17.62 -8.53
C GLN A 83 -13.86 18.74 -7.66
N SER A 84 -13.43 18.85 -6.40
CA SER A 84 -13.91 19.92 -5.51
C SER A 84 -13.39 21.31 -5.87
N ILE A 85 -12.16 21.41 -6.43
CA ILE A 85 -11.51 22.69 -6.74
C ILE A 85 -11.89 23.20 -8.13
N CYS A 86 -11.86 22.35 -9.14
CA CYS A 86 -11.99 22.76 -10.54
C CYS A 86 -12.94 21.87 -11.37
N GLY A 87 -13.57 20.87 -10.77
CA GLY A 87 -14.50 19.96 -11.48
C GLY A 87 -13.81 19.00 -12.46
N LEU A 88 -12.48 18.85 -12.41
CA LEU A 88 -11.69 18.08 -13.36
C LEU A 88 -11.23 16.74 -12.75
N ILE A 89 -10.99 15.77 -13.63
CA ILE A 89 -10.41 14.47 -13.28
C ILE A 89 -8.94 14.47 -13.71
N PRO A 90 -7.98 14.01 -12.85
CA PRO A 90 -6.58 13.87 -13.21
C PRO A 90 -6.38 12.86 -14.34
N GLU A 91 -5.53 13.19 -15.30
CA GLU A 91 -5.16 12.32 -16.41
C GLU A 91 -3.78 11.70 -16.15
N TYR A 92 -3.66 10.37 -16.32
CA TYR A 92 -2.42 9.62 -16.15
C TYR A 92 -1.94 9.10 -17.48
N ILE A 93 -0.72 9.46 -17.88
CA ILE A 93 -0.14 9.11 -19.18
C ILE A 93 1.11 8.26 -18.94
N LEU A 94 1.15 7.08 -19.59
CA LEU A 94 2.36 6.27 -19.64
C LEU A 94 3.36 6.92 -20.60
N ILE A 95 4.52 7.30 -20.11
CA ILE A 95 5.60 7.89 -20.93
C ILE A 95 6.52 6.79 -21.45
N ASP A 96 6.92 5.86 -20.57
CA ASP A 96 7.89 4.82 -20.87
C ASP A 96 7.66 3.56 -20.05
N SER A 97 8.14 2.43 -20.59
CA SER A 97 8.25 1.20 -19.84
C SER A 97 9.54 0.49 -20.22
N SER A 98 10.50 0.47 -19.32
CA SER A 98 11.86 -0.03 -19.55
C SER A 98 12.25 -1.15 -18.58
N GLY A 99 13.29 -1.90 -18.92
CA GLY A 99 13.82 -3.02 -18.14
C GLY A 99 13.29 -4.39 -18.55
N PRO A 100 13.93 -5.47 -18.04
CA PRO A 100 13.53 -6.85 -18.33
C PRO A 100 12.18 -7.17 -17.69
N ASP A 101 11.43 -8.14 -18.23
CA ASP A 101 10.07 -8.46 -17.81
C ASP A 101 9.91 -8.74 -16.30
N HIS A 102 10.92 -9.34 -15.67
CA HIS A 102 10.93 -9.61 -14.22
C HIS A 102 11.30 -8.40 -13.35
N ASN A 103 11.73 -7.28 -13.96
CA ASN A 103 12.08 -6.04 -13.26
C ASN A 103 11.75 -4.80 -14.10
N LYS A 104 10.55 -4.79 -14.68
CA LYS A 104 10.06 -3.71 -15.52
C LYS A 104 9.76 -2.47 -14.70
N ILE A 105 10.17 -1.31 -15.21
CA ILE A 105 9.91 0.00 -14.59
C ILE A 105 8.99 0.77 -15.52
N PHE A 106 7.93 1.30 -14.97
CA PHE A 106 6.93 2.11 -15.66
C PHE A 106 7.10 3.57 -15.27
N THR A 107 7.21 4.46 -16.25
CA THR A 107 7.25 5.91 -16.04
C THR A 107 5.90 6.50 -16.41
N MET A 108 5.22 7.08 -15.43
CA MET A 108 3.93 7.75 -15.60
C MET A 108 4.07 9.24 -15.35
N LYS A 109 3.28 10.04 -16.06
CA LYS A 109 3.05 11.45 -15.72
C LYS A 109 1.60 11.71 -15.40
N ILE A 110 1.36 12.74 -14.62
CA ILE A 110 0.01 13.21 -14.28
C ILE A 110 -0.20 14.62 -14.77
N ILE A 111 -1.34 14.83 -15.42
CA ILE A 111 -1.79 16.12 -15.95
C ILE A 111 -3.12 16.47 -15.29
N ILE A 112 -3.27 17.73 -14.86
CA ILE A 112 -4.50 18.31 -14.34
C ILE A 112 -4.67 19.66 -15.01
N ASN A 113 -5.79 19.88 -15.66
CA ASN A 113 -6.06 21.14 -16.40
C ASN A 113 -4.95 21.51 -17.40
N ASN A 114 -4.47 20.56 -18.20
CA ASN A 114 -3.35 20.69 -19.15
C ASN A 114 -1.99 21.06 -18.53
N ILE A 115 -1.85 21.03 -17.21
CA ILE A 115 -0.60 21.30 -16.50
C ILE A 115 -0.04 19.96 -15.99
N GLU A 116 1.25 19.70 -16.26
CA GLU A 116 1.96 18.56 -15.71
C GLU A 116 2.33 18.83 -14.25
N TYR A 117 1.84 17.99 -13.34
CA TYR A 117 2.11 18.10 -11.91
C TYR A 117 3.29 17.25 -11.43
N ALA A 118 3.46 16.06 -12.02
CA ALA A 118 4.53 15.14 -11.66
C ALA A 118 4.77 14.08 -12.73
N THR A 119 6.02 13.60 -12.79
CA THR A 119 6.43 12.39 -13.49
C THR A 119 7.14 11.47 -12.49
N LYS A 120 6.73 10.20 -12.39
CA LYS A 120 7.25 9.22 -11.43
C LYS A 120 7.36 7.83 -12.03
N ASN A 121 8.25 7.04 -11.43
CA ASN A 121 8.50 5.65 -11.78
C ASN A 121 7.90 4.70 -10.73
N GLY A 122 7.55 3.49 -11.16
CA GLY A 122 7.10 2.41 -10.29
C GLY A 122 7.33 1.04 -10.92
N LYS A 123 7.31 -0.01 -10.12
CA LYS A 123 7.43 -1.41 -10.58
C LYS A 123 6.15 -1.93 -11.24
N SER A 124 5.09 -1.16 -11.17
CA SER A 124 3.83 -1.37 -11.89
C SER A 124 3.25 -0.02 -12.28
N LYS A 125 2.35 -0.01 -13.30
CA LYS A 125 1.61 1.20 -13.67
C LYS A 125 0.88 1.80 -12.46
N LYS A 126 0.20 0.96 -11.68
CA LYS A 126 -0.51 1.37 -10.46
C LYS A 126 0.39 2.04 -9.44
N GLU A 127 1.60 1.52 -9.23
CA GLU A 127 2.57 2.12 -8.30
C GLU A 127 3.06 3.48 -8.79
N ALA A 128 3.39 3.60 -10.08
CA ALA A 128 3.82 4.86 -10.69
C ALA A 128 2.69 5.92 -10.67
N GLU A 129 1.45 5.51 -10.95
CA GLU A 129 0.26 6.38 -10.86
C GLU A 129 0.04 6.89 -9.44
N GLN A 130 0.10 6.02 -8.43
CA GLN A 130 -0.02 6.40 -7.01
C GLN A 130 1.10 7.36 -6.58
N ALA A 131 2.32 7.16 -7.08
CA ALA A 131 3.45 8.05 -6.81
C ALA A 131 3.25 9.44 -7.45
N CYS A 132 2.73 9.51 -8.67
CA CYS A 132 2.36 10.77 -9.33
C CYS A 132 1.23 11.47 -8.56
N ALA A 133 0.17 10.74 -8.22
CA ALA A 133 -0.99 11.25 -7.50
C ALA A 133 -0.61 11.86 -6.14
N LYS A 134 0.30 11.20 -5.41
CA LYS A 134 0.80 11.71 -4.14
C LYS A 134 1.43 13.10 -4.28
N VAL A 135 2.35 13.25 -5.24
CA VAL A 135 3.04 14.53 -5.46
C VAL A 135 2.07 15.63 -5.89
N ALA A 136 1.14 15.32 -6.81
CA ALA A 136 0.13 16.26 -7.25
C ALA A 136 -0.81 16.69 -6.12
N TYR A 137 -1.27 15.73 -5.30
CA TYR A 137 -2.12 15.99 -4.15
C TYR A 137 -1.44 16.91 -3.12
N GLU A 138 -0.17 16.64 -2.79
CA GLU A 138 0.60 17.45 -1.84
C GLU A 138 0.81 18.87 -2.35
N LYS A 139 1.11 19.06 -3.65
CA LYS A 139 1.25 20.40 -4.28
C LYS A 139 -0.08 21.17 -4.24
N LEU A 140 -1.16 20.58 -4.73
CA LEU A 140 -2.47 21.23 -4.76
C LEU A 140 -2.98 21.59 -3.36
N LYS A 141 -2.68 20.76 -2.35
CA LYS A 141 -3.07 21.03 -0.97
C LYS A 141 -2.33 22.24 -0.37
N ILE A 142 -1.12 22.53 -0.82
CA ILE A 142 -0.35 23.71 -0.43
C ILE A 142 -0.90 24.95 -1.16
N GLU A 143 -1.13 24.86 -2.47
CA GLU A 143 -1.65 25.94 -3.31
C GLU A 143 -3.04 26.43 -2.85
N ASN A 144 -3.89 25.53 -2.37
CA ASN A 144 -5.25 25.87 -1.87
C ASN A 144 -5.31 26.30 -0.39
N LYS A 145 -4.18 26.36 0.30
CA LYS A 145 -4.13 26.89 1.68
C LYS A 145 -3.75 28.37 1.75
N ASN A 146 -3.35 28.95 0.63
CA ASN A 146 -3.04 30.37 0.45
C ASN A 146 -4.18 31.09 -0.26
#